data_60260b6b62004fd7b6834f7b68307a3d
#
_entry.id   60260b6b62004fd7b6834f7b68307a3d
#
_cell.length_a   1.000
_cell.length_b   1.000
_cell.length_c   1.000
_cell.angle_alpha   90.00
_cell.angle_beta   90.00
_cell.angle_gamma   90.00
#
_symmetry.space_group_name_H-M   'P 1'
#
loop_
_entity.id
_entity.type
_entity.pdbx_description
1 polymer ?
#
loop_
_entity_poly.entity_id
_entity_poly.type
_entity_poly.pdbx_seq_one_letter_code
_entity_poly.pdbx_strand_id
1 'polypeptide(L)'
;FSGNLKIKLTSSVQGLLGLSVISAVLSELAFFIDAGKSSEYILRMYNDTKSRIESRMHGNYFGRSILDSSPNTLDSAIDDFIVNEAHKDPKNYIVEGSMWKWEPEDYDMTHTFSVFIGGRGNPPRILGANDPLLTDESSDRSKIIQVPESQRSFFEADLIKSLKDRAGIPSGSADN
;
A
#
# COMPACT_ATOMS: atom_id res chain seq x y z
N PHE A 1 -13.58 12.78 -30.58
CA PHE A 1 -13.63 13.72 -29.48
C PHE A 1 -12.82 14.96 -29.84
N SER A 2 -13.49 16.08 -30.12
CA SER A 2 -12.87 17.42 -30.26
C SER A 2 -12.95 18.15 -28.92
N GLY A 3 -12.32 17.62 -27.89
CA GLY A 3 -12.33 18.22 -26.55
C GLY A 3 -10.96 18.13 -25.90
N ASN A 4 -10.60 19.13 -25.14
CA ASN A 4 -9.34 19.15 -24.40
C ASN A 4 -9.44 18.23 -23.17
N LEU A 5 -8.55 17.26 -23.06
CA LEU A 5 -8.33 16.54 -21.82
C LEU A 5 -7.72 17.52 -20.80
N LYS A 6 -8.29 17.61 -19.62
CA LYS A 6 -7.76 18.42 -18.51
C LYS A 6 -7.35 17.52 -17.38
N ILE A 7 -6.17 17.75 -16.85
CA ILE A 7 -5.70 17.18 -15.60
C ILE A 7 -5.99 18.18 -14.49
N LYS A 8 -6.71 17.75 -13.44
CA LYS A 8 -7.01 18.57 -12.27
C LYS A 8 -6.46 17.93 -11.03
N LEU A 9 -5.66 18.67 -10.28
CA LEU A 9 -5.21 18.30 -8.94
C LEU A 9 -6.17 18.92 -7.91
N THR A 10 -6.56 18.12 -6.92
CA THR A 10 -7.45 18.57 -5.84
C THR A 10 -7.17 17.77 -4.58
N SER A 11 -7.26 18.42 -3.42
CA SER A 11 -7.16 17.79 -2.10
C SER A 11 -8.53 17.44 -1.50
N SER A 12 -9.60 17.56 -2.25
CA SER A 12 -10.95 17.26 -1.77
C SER A 12 -11.89 16.80 -2.87
N VAL A 13 -12.89 15.99 -2.51
CA VAL A 13 -13.98 15.55 -3.41
C VAL A 13 -14.76 16.74 -3.97
N GLN A 14 -14.90 17.80 -3.20
CA GLN A 14 -15.59 19.02 -3.64
C GLN A 14 -14.94 19.61 -4.90
N GLY A 15 -13.63 19.47 -5.04
CA GLY A 15 -12.92 19.87 -6.25
C GLY A 15 -13.34 19.12 -7.52
N LEU A 16 -14.01 17.98 -7.40
CA LEU A 16 -14.53 17.18 -8.50
C LEU A 16 -15.98 17.52 -8.88
N LEU A 17 -16.66 18.38 -8.10
CA LEU A 17 -18.05 18.74 -8.36
C LEU A 17 -18.17 19.43 -9.72
N GLY A 18 -19.16 19.02 -10.49
CA GLY A 18 -19.44 19.57 -11.83
C GLY A 18 -18.51 19.09 -12.95
N LEU A 19 -17.51 18.26 -12.66
CA LEU A 19 -16.61 17.72 -13.67
C LEU A 19 -17.10 16.37 -14.22
N SER A 20 -16.86 16.16 -15.50
CA SER A 20 -16.94 14.82 -16.12
C SER A 20 -15.59 14.13 -15.93
N VAL A 21 -15.52 13.20 -14.97
CA VAL A 21 -14.29 12.50 -14.63
C VAL A 21 -14.18 11.24 -15.46
N ILE A 22 -13.10 11.08 -16.21
CA ILE A 22 -12.79 9.88 -16.98
C ILE A 22 -11.98 8.89 -16.12
N SER A 23 -10.99 9.43 -15.41
CA SER A 23 -10.12 8.64 -14.53
C SER A 23 -9.73 9.47 -13.34
N ALA A 24 -9.47 8.83 -12.22
CA ALA A 24 -8.98 9.48 -11.00
C ALA A 24 -7.88 8.64 -10.36
N VAL A 25 -6.89 9.33 -9.79
CA VAL A 25 -5.87 8.75 -8.94
C VAL A 25 -6.07 9.32 -7.55
N LEU A 26 -6.30 8.45 -6.58
CA LEU A 26 -6.42 8.79 -5.16
C LEU A 26 -5.14 8.29 -4.49
N SER A 27 -4.19 9.20 -4.31
CA SER A 27 -2.87 8.85 -3.79
C SER A 27 -2.79 9.09 -2.28
N GLU A 28 -1.97 8.29 -1.61
CA GLU A 28 -1.65 8.41 -0.20
C GLU A 28 -2.86 8.36 0.74
N LEU A 29 -3.80 7.44 0.47
CA LEU A 29 -5.06 7.34 1.20
C LEU A 29 -4.88 7.10 2.71
N ALA A 30 -3.88 6.32 3.12
CA ALA A 30 -3.62 6.04 4.53
C ALA A 30 -3.27 7.31 5.32
N PHE A 31 -2.66 8.31 4.69
CA PHE A 31 -2.29 9.57 5.36
C PHE A 31 -3.47 10.52 5.59
N PHE A 32 -4.62 10.29 4.98
CA PHE A 32 -5.82 11.07 5.30
C PHE A 32 -6.28 10.87 6.75
N ILE A 33 -6.02 9.69 7.34
CA ILE A 33 -6.31 9.44 8.76
C ILE A 33 -5.36 10.23 9.64
N ASP A 34 -4.08 10.26 9.33
CA ASP A 34 -3.09 11.06 10.05
C ASP A 34 -3.45 12.56 10.00
N ALA A 35 -4.10 12.99 8.94
CA ALA A 35 -4.67 14.34 8.80
C ALA A 35 -6.02 14.51 9.51
N GLY A 36 -6.43 13.56 10.36
CA GLY A 36 -7.68 13.61 11.14
C GLY A 36 -8.95 13.30 10.35
N LYS A 37 -8.84 12.64 9.19
CA LYS A 37 -10.00 12.17 8.43
C LYS A 37 -10.38 10.75 8.88
N SER A 38 -11.68 10.47 8.90
CA SER A 38 -12.19 9.13 9.23
C SER A 38 -12.09 8.16 8.05
N SER A 39 -12.13 6.86 8.36
CA SER A 39 -12.26 5.80 7.35
C SER A 39 -13.46 6.01 6.45
N GLU A 40 -14.58 6.48 7.00
CA GLU A 40 -15.80 6.82 6.25
C GLU A 40 -15.55 7.94 5.22
N TYR A 41 -14.67 8.89 5.52
CA TYR A 41 -14.32 9.94 4.57
C TYR A 41 -13.62 9.36 3.34
N ILE A 42 -12.71 8.42 3.53
CA ILE A 42 -11.99 7.73 2.45
C ILE A 42 -12.96 6.93 1.59
N LEU A 43 -13.82 6.13 2.24
CA LEU A 43 -14.83 5.34 1.56
C LEU A 43 -15.80 6.22 0.75
N ARG A 44 -16.24 7.32 1.34
CA ARG A 44 -17.09 8.29 0.65
C ARG A 44 -16.38 8.91 -0.55
N MET A 45 -15.13 9.30 -0.40
CA MET A 45 -14.32 9.87 -1.49
C MET A 45 -14.17 8.89 -2.66
N TYR A 46 -13.92 7.63 -2.35
CA TYR A 46 -13.85 6.55 -3.34
C TYR A 46 -15.20 6.38 -4.05
N ASN A 47 -16.29 6.21 -3.30
CA ASN A 47 -17.63 5.97 -3.86
C ASN A 47 -18.10 7.16 -4.72
N ASP A 48 -17.88 8.38 -4.26
CA ASP A 48 -18.21 9.58 -5.02
C ASP A 48 -17.42 9.67 -6.34
N THR A 49 -16.15 9.30 -6.31
CA THR A 49 -15.28 9.27 -7.48
C THR A 49 -15.71 8.17 -8.45
N LYS A 50 -15.92 6.95 -7.95
CA LYS A 50 -16.39 5.79 -8.72
C LYS A 50 -17.73 6.10 -9.41
N SER A 51 -18.70 6.61 -8.67
CA SER A 51 -20.02 6.97 -9.19
C SER A 51 -19.94 8.00 -10.32
N ARG A 52 -19.03 8.97 -10.23
CA ARG A 52 -18.83 9.99 -11.30
C ARG A 52 -18.23 9.38 -12.56
N ILE A 53 -17.27 8.50 -12.41
CA ILE A 53 -16.65 7.77 -13.53
C ILE A 53 -17.72 6.88 -14.18
N GLU A 54 -18.43 6.09 -13.40
CA GLU A 54 -19.44 5.15 -13.89
C GLU A 54 -20.60 5.86 -14.59
N SER A 55 -21.08 6.97 -14.03
CA SER A 55 -22.19 7.73 -14.63
C SER A 55 -21.88 8.28 -16.03
N ARG A 56 -20.61 8.49 -16.36
CA ARG A 56 -20.18 9.06 -17.63
C ARG A 56 -19.58 8.03 -18.59
N MET A 57 -19.01 6.96 -18.03
CA MET A 57 -18.26 5.94 -18.76
C MET A 57 -18.92 4.56 -18.67
N HIS A 58 -20.21 4.51 -18.36
CA HIS A 58 -20.96 3.26 -18.26
C HIS A 58 -20.80 2.42 -19.53
N GLY A 59 -20.29 1.20 -19.38
CA GLY A 59 -20.01 0.29 -20.51
C GLY A 59 -18.69 0.57 -21.26
N ASN A 60 -17.92 1.57 -20.90
CA ASN A 60 -16.62 1.85 -21.52
C ASN A 60 -15.47 1.42 -20.62
N TYR A 61 -14.44 0.82 -21.25
CA TYR A 61 -13.21 0.39 -20.56
C TYR A 61 -12.28 1.54 -20.13
N PHE A 62 -12.61 2.80 -20.45
CA PHE A 62 -11.75 3.94 -20.21
C PHE A 62 -11.87 4.54 -18.81
N GLY A 63 -12.99 4.31 -18.12
CA GLY A 63 -13.21 4.84 -16.78
C GLY A 63 -12.44 4.02 -15.75
N ARG A 64 -11.45 4.62 -15.08
CA ARG A 64 -10.66 3.93 -14.05
C ARG A 64 -10.42 4.82 -12.84
N SER A 65 -10.45 4.22 -11.66
CA SER A 65 -9.89 4.81 -10.44
C SER A 65 -8.70 3.98 -10.00
N ILE A 66 -7.62 4.67 -9.67
CA ILE A 66 -6.41 4.09 -9.11
C ILE A 66 -6.33 4.58 -7.68
N LEU A 67 -6.18 3.67 -6.74
CA LEU A 67 -5.94 3.96 -5.35
C LEU A 67 -4.52 3.52 -5.04
N ASP A 68 -3.76 4.42 -4.47
CA ASP A 68 -2.36 4.22 -4.12
C ASP A 68 -2.13 4.65 -2.68
N SER A 69 -1.47 3.80 -1.90
CA SER A 69 -1.12 4.11 -0.53
C SER A 69 -0.05 3.19 0.01
N SER A 70 0.83 3.73 0.85
CA SER A 70 1.68 2.92 1.72
C SER A 70 0.91 2.50 2.97
N PRO A 71 1.11 1.29 3.52
CA PRO A 71 0.50 0.90 4.77
C PRO A 71 0.99 1.80 5.91
N ASN A 72 0.09 2.39 6.69
CA ASN A 72 0.48 3.26 7.79
C ASN A 72 0.51 2.55 9.14
N THR A 73 -0.60 1.97 9.53
CA THR A 73 -0.76 1.18 10.77
C THR A 73 -1.51 -0.09 10.46
N LEU A 74 -1.41 -1.11 11.32
CA LEU A 74 -2.39 -2.19 11.38
C LEU A 74 -3.77 -1.54 11.60
N ASP A 75 -4.79 -2.06 10.93
CA ASP A 75 -6.14 -1.49 10.92
C ASP A 75 -6.23 -0.11 10.25
N SER A 76 -5.41 0.14 9.24
CA SER A 76 -5.58 1.35 8.45
C SER A 76 -6.91 1.32 7.68
N ALA A 77 -7.49 2.49 7.43
CA ALA A 77 -8.75 2.54 6.65
C ALA A 77 -8.59 2.00 5.24
N ILE A 78 -7.38 1.92 4.71
CA ILE A 78 -7.12 1.30 3.42
C ILE A 78 -7.20 -0.22 3.53
N ASP A 79 -6.71 -0.81 4.62
CA ASP A 79 -6.81 -2.26 4.86
C ASP A 79 -8.27 -2.65 5.05
N ASP A 80 -9.02 -1.90 5.85
CA ASP A 80 -10.46 -2.06 6.01
C ASP A 80 -11.20 -1.97 4.67
N PHE A 81 -10.84 -1.00 3.85
CA PHE A 81 -11.41 -0.84 2.52
C PHE A 81 -11.08 -2.04 1.62
N ILE A 82 -9.82 -2.49 1.60
CA ILE A 82 -9.38 -3.63 0.79
C ILE A 82 -10.15 -4.89 1.20
N VAL A 83 -10.17 -5.21 2.49
CA VAL A 83 -10.80 -6.42 3.03
C VAL A 83 -12.33 -6.38 2.88
N ASN A 84 -12.95 -5.25 3.20
CA ASN A 84 -14.40 -5.17 3.32
C ASN A 84 -15.11 -4.75 2.03
N GLU A 85 -14.43 -4.05 1.13
CA GLU A 85 -15.06 -3.49 -0.07
C GLU A 85 -14.36 -3.89 -1.37
N ALA A 86 -13.03 -3.74 -1.45
CA ALA A 86 -12.33 -3.90 -2.71
C ALA A 86 -12.37 -5.34 -3.23
N HIS A 87 -12.22 -6.33 -2.36
CA HIS A 87 -12.29 -7.76 -2.74
C HIS A 87 -13.69 -8.23 -3.15
N LYS A 88 -14.74 -7.49 -2.82
CA LYS A 88 -16.11 -7.86 -3.20
C LYS A 88 -16.45 -7.59 -4.66
N ASP A 89 -15.77 -6.64 -5.28
CA ASP A 89 -15.98 -6.28 -6.67
C ASP A 89 -14.93 -6.97 -7.57
N PRO A 90 -15.32 -7.95 -8.41
CA PRO A 90 -14.38 -8.68 -9.27
C PRO A 90 -13.73 -7.80 -10.36
N LYS A 91 -14.17 -6.56 -10.51
CA LYS A 91 -13.56 -5.59 -11.42
C LYS A 91 -12.36 -4.87 -10.79
N ASN A 92 -12.19 -4.98 -9.49
CA ASN A 92 -11.05 -4.41 -8.80
C ASN A 92 -9.83 -5.30 -8.99
N TYR A 93 -8.72 -4.69 -9.34
CA TYR A 93 -7.42 -5.32 -9.35
C TYR A 93 -6.63 -4.79 -8.16
N ILE A 94 -6.33 -5.66 -7.21
CA ILE A 94 -5.63 -5.32 -5.98
C ILE A 94 -4.23 -5.90 -6.07
N VAL A 95 -3.25 -5.08 -5.78
CA VAL A 95 -1.85 -5.49 -5.74
C VAL A 95 -1.21 -4.97 -4.48
N GLU A 96 -0.62 -5.88 -3.73
CA GLU A 96 0.07 -5.61 -2.47
C GLU A 96 1.47 -6.24 -2.52
N GLY A 97 2.43 -5.58 -1.91
CA GLY A 97 3.76 -6.14 -1.79
C GLY A 97 4.87 -5.12 -1.62
N SER A 98 6.08 -5.64 -1.54
CA SER A 98 7.30 -4.85 -1.47
C SER A 98 7.67 -4.23 -2.82
N MET A 99 8.49 -3.18 -2.80
CA MET A 99 9.00 -2.54 -4.01
C MET A 99 9.67 -3.54 -4.95
N TRP A 100 10.49 -4.45 -4.42
CA TRP A 100 11.20 -5.47 -5.21
C TRP A 100 10.30 -6.59 -5.75
N LYS A 101 9.07 -6.68 -5.30
CA LYS A 101 8.05 -7.56 -5.88
C LYS A 101 7.38 -6.90 -7.09
N TRP A 102 7.29 -5.56 -7.08
CA TRP A 102 6.65 -4.78 -8.13
C TRP A 102 7.55 -4.52 -9.32
N GLU A 103 8.84 -4.29 -9.08
CA GLU A 103 9.86 -3.94 -10.04
C GLU A 103 11.02 -4.95 -9.96
N PRO A 104 10.74 -6.26 -10.18
CA PRO A 104 11.73 -7.32 -9.94
C PRO A 104 12.98 -7.17 -10.81
N GLU A 105 12.89 -6.50 -11.95
CA GLU A 105 14.01 -6.21 -12.83
C GLU A 105 15.00 -5.18 -12.25
N ASP A 106 14.53 -4.34 -11.32
CA ASP A 106 15.36 -3.30 -10.70
C ASP A 106 16.08 -3.79 -9.44
N TYR A 107 15.75 -5.01 -8.97
CA TYR A 107 16.29 -5.57 -7.74
C TYR A 107 16.93 -6.94 -7.92
N ASP A 108 18.20 -7.04 -7.52
CA ASP A 108 18.91 -8.33 -7.48
C ASP A 108 18.49 -9.14 -6.24
N MET A 109 17.63 -10.12 -6.45
CA MET A 109 17.18 -11.04 -5.41
C MET A 109 18.13 -12.23 -5.17
N THR A 110 19.24 -12.32 -5.88
CA THR A 110 20.28 -13.36 -5.63
C THR A 110 21.13 -12.98 -4.42
N HIS A 111 21.25 -11.68 -4.13
CA HIS A 111 21.95 -11.14 -2.97
C HIS A 111 20.95 -10.44 -2.04
N THR A 112 20.60 -11.12 -0.96
CA THR A 112 19.61 -10.63 0.01
C THR A 112 20.13 -10.73 1.43
N PHE A 113 19.51 -9.95 2.32
CA PHE A 113 19.63 -10.12 3.75
C PHE A 113 18.28 -10.38 4.39
N SER A 114 18.30 -11.02 5.55
CA SER A 114 17.09 -11.39 6.26
C SER A 114 16.69 -10.32 7.27
N VAL A 115 15.42 -10.00 7.31
CA VAL A 115 14.83 -9.08 8.29
C VAL A 115 13.69 -9.79 8.99
N PHE A 116 13.73 -9.77 10.32
CA PHE A 116 12.60 -10.16 11.15
C PHE A 116 11.65 -8.98 11.29
N ILE A 117 10.40 -9.16 10.91
CA ILE A 117 9.39 -8.08 10.88
C ILE A 117 8.78 -7.77 12.25
N GLY A 118 9.18 -8.53 13.26
CA GLY A 118 8.65 -8.40 14.60
C GLY A 118 7.61 -9.45 14.96
N GLY A 119 7.29 -9.53 16.23
CA GLY A 119 6.30 -10.46 16.78
C GLY A 119 6.19 -10.25 18.28
N ARG A 120 5.26 -10.97 18.93
CA ARG A 120 4.95 -10.87 20.35
C ARG A 120 6.20 -10.71 21.23
N GLY A 121 6.43 -9.49 21.75
CA GLY A 121 7.57 -9.20 22.62
C GLY A 121 8.93 -9.10 21.94
N ASN A 122 9.02 -9.29 20.61
CA ASN A 122 10.27 -9.22 19.86
C ASN A 122 10.18 -8.12 18.80
N PRO A 123 10.94 -7.02 18.93
CA PRO A 123 10.93 -5.94 17.96
C PRO A 123 11.53 -6.39 16.61
N PRO A 124 11.16 -5.71 15.51
CA PRO A 124 11.80 -5.91 14.22
C PRO A 124 13.31 -5.71 14.29
N ARG A 125 14.08 -6.50 13.54
CA ARG A 125 15.53 -6.37 13.44
C ARG A 125 16.10 -7.00 12.18
N ILE A 126 17.23 -6.52 11.72
CA ILE A 126 18.04 -7.18 10.71
C ILE A 126 18.70 -8.41 11.35
N LEU A 127 18.61 -9.54 10.68
CA LEU A 127 19.18 -10.80 11.16
C LEU A 127 20.60 -10.99 10.63
N GLY A 128 21.52 -11.32 11.52
CA GLY A 128 22.85 -11.80 11.14
C GLY A 128 22.83 -13.24 10.68
N ALA A 129 23.85 -13.69 9.97
CA ALA A 129 23.92 -15.06 9.40
C ALA A 129 23.78 -16.18 10.46
N ASN A 130 24.17 -15.91 11.70
CA ASN A 130 24.10 -16.88 12.80
C ASN A 130 22.94 -16.58 13.79
N ASP A 131 21.95 -15.77 13.37
CA ASP A 131 20.80 -15.49 14.24
C ASP A 131 20.00 -16.77 14.50
N PRO A 132 19.62 -17.03 15.77
CA PRO A 132 18.85 -18.22 16.13
C PRO A 132 17.56 -18.40 15.30
N LEU A 133 16.91 -17.31 14.88
CA LEU A 133 15.71 -17.37 14.02
C LEU A 133 15.98 -17.96 12.63
N LEU A 134 17.23 -17.92 12.16
CA LEU A 134 17.64 -18.51 10.88
C LEU A 134 18.13 -19.94 11.04
N THR A 135 18.73 -20.28 12.20
CA THR A 135 19.40 -21.56 12.45
C THR A 135 18.51 -22.58 13.14
N ASP A 136 17.52 -22.14 13.91
CA ASP A 136 16.59 -23.02 14.60
C ASP A 136 15.42 -23.41 13.66
N GLU A 137 15.27 -24.72 13.40
CA GLU A 137 14.20 -25.27 12.55
C GLU A 137 12.80 -25.09 13.17
N SER A 138 12.73 -24.92 14.49
CA SER A 138 11.46 -24.68 15.21
C SER A 138 10.98 -23.23 15.12
N SER A 139 11.81 -22.31 14.60
CA SER A 139 11.49 -20.90 14.52
C SER A 139 10.42 -20.60 13.47
N ASP A 140 9.50 -19.72 13.79
CA ASP A 140 8.48 -19.23 12.86
C ASP A 140 9.11 -18.33 11.80
N ARG A 141 9.41 -18.91 10.65
CA ARG A 141 10.01 -18.21 9.51
C ARG A 141 9.03 -17.36 8.73
N SER A 142 7.74 -17.46 9.02
CA SER A 142 6.71 -16.63 8.34
C SER A 142 6.90 -15.13 8.59
N LYS A 143 7.61 -14.78 9.68
CA LYS A 143 7.95 -13.42 10.06
C LYS A 143 9.33 -12.94 9.59
N ILE A 144 9.96 -13.69 8.70
CA ILE A 144 11.25 -13.32 8.13
C ILE A 144 11.06 -13.00 6.65
N ILE A 145 11.48 -11.81 6.26
CA ILE A 145 11.48 -11.40 4.85
C ILE A 145 12.91 -11.35 4.31
N GLN A 146 13.03 -11.59 3.01
CA GLN A 146 14.27 -11.42 2.27
C GLN A 146 14.24 -10.05 1.57
N VAL A 147 15.25 -9.25 1.83
CA VAL A 147 15.36 -7.88 1.34
C VAL A 147 16.61 -7.81 0.43
N PRO A 148 16.51 -7.22 -0.77
CA PRO A 148 17.67 -7.04 -1.65
C PRO A 148 18.80 -6.28 -0.95
N GLU A 149 20.03 -6.70 -1.19
CA GLU A 149 21.22 -6.08 -0.56
C GLU A 149 21.33 -4.57 -0.88
N SER A 150 20.86 -4.16 -2.05
CA SER A 150 20.79 -2.74 -2.46
C SER A 150 19.94 -1.87 -1.52
N GLN A 151 19.07 -2.47 -0.71
CA GLN A 151 18.20 -1.77 0.24
C GLN A 151 18.79 -1.71 1.66
N ARG A 152 19.91 -2.39 1.93
CA ARG A 152 20.48 -2.52 3.28
C ARG A 152 20.67 -1.19 4.00
N SER A 153 21.24 -0.21 3.35
CA SER A 153 21.52 1.09 3.97
C SER A 153 20.26 1.82 4.47
N PHE A 154 19.14 1.64 3.78
CA PHE A 154 17.86 2.22 4.19
C PHE A 154 17.31 1.52 5.44
N PHE A 155 17.41 0.18 5.48
CA PHE A 155 16.97 -0.61 6.62
C PHE A 155 17.85 -0.40 7.85
N GLU A 156 19.14 -0.18 7.67
CA GLU A 156 20.06 0.16 8.78
C GLU A 156 19.82 1.58 9.30
N ALA A 157 19.44 2.52 8.44
CA ALA A 157 19.15 3.90 8.83
C ALA A 157 17.83 4.04 9.58
N ASP A 158 16.76 3.40 9.10
CA ASP A 158 15.44 3.42 9.75
C ASP A 158 14.66 2.16 9.37
N LEU A 159 14.76 1.15 10.23
CA LEU A 159 14.15 -0.15 10.00
C LEU A 159 12.62 -0.09 9.90
N ILE A 160 11.99 0.62 10.83
CA ILE A 160 10.52 0.69 10.89
C ILE A 160 9.96 1.40 9.66
N LYS A 161 10.55 2.53 9.30
CA LYS A 161 10.17 3.25 8.09
C LYS A 161 10.40 2.41 6.83
N SER A 162 11.52 1.70 6.74
CA SER A 162 11.85 0.86 5.58
C SER A 162 10.93 -0.35 5.46
N LEU A 163 10.52 -0.98 6.57
CA LEU A 163 9.50 -2.03 6.57
C LEU A 163 8.19 -1.51 6.00
N LYS A 164 7.76 -0.33 6.42
CA LYS A 164 6.54 0.30 5.94
C LYS A 164 6.63 0.72 4.48
N ASP A 165 7.57 1.59 4.15
CA ASP A 165 7.58 2.30 2.86
C ASP A 165 8.14 1.43 1.71
N ARG A 166 8.99 0.44 2.01
CA ARG A 166 9.67 -0.38 1.00
C ARG A 166 9.23 -1.83 0.99
N ALA A 167 8.99 -2.41 2.15
CA ALA A 167 8.52 -3.79 2.24
C ALA A 167 6.99 -3.92 2.24
N GLY A 168 6.24 -2.83 2.39
CA GLY A 168 4.78 -2.85 2.46
C GLY A 168 4.25 -3.50 3.75
N ILE A 169 5.01 -3.43 4.84
CA ILE A 169 4.66 -4.05 6.13
C ILE A 169 4.26 -2.95 7.11
N PRO A 170 3.00 -2.95 7.58
CA PRO A 170 2.52 -1.91 8.49
C PRO A 170 3.28 -1.88 9.80
N SER A 171 3.47 -0.69 10.36
CA SER A 171 4.02 -0.52 11.70
C SER A 171 3.01 -1.03 12.74
N GLY A 172 3.48 -1.84 13.70
CA GLY A 172 2.61 -2.45 14.72
C GLY A 172 2.31 -3.93 14.48
N SER A 173 2.79 -4.54 13.39
CA SER A 173 2.71 -6.00 13.18
C SER A 173 3.43 -6.83 14.27
N ALA A 174 4.17 -6.15 15.16
CA ALA A 174 4.91 -6.79 16.23
C ALA A 174 4.05 -7.25 17.43
N ASP A 175 2.81 -6.73 17.57
CA ASP A 175 1.99 -6.91 18.77
C ASP A 175 0.84 -7.92 18.64
N ASN A 176 0.68 -8.57 17.49
CA ASN A 176 -0.38 -9.58 17.27
C ASN A 176 0.12 -11.01 17.25
#